data_b66b00dc1c3646a6100ae995794eb1e2
#
_entry.id   b66b00dc1c3646a6100ae995794eb1e2
#
_cell.length_a   1.000
_cell.length_b   1.000
_cell.length_c   1.000
_cell.angle_alpha   90.00
_cell.angle_beta   90.00
_cell.angle_gamma   90.00
#
_symmetry.space_group_name_H-M   'P 1'
#
loop_
_entity.id
_entity.type
_entity.pdbx_description
1 polymer ?
#
loop_
_entity_poly.entity_id
_entity_poly.type
_entity_poly.pdbx_seq_one_letter_code
_entity_poly.pdbx_strand_id
1 'polypeptide(L)'
;RNGLSNDSTNPADWNGEANATKKDGPQVTYYRSLIYATPSAYGQELAAKVNAGEKLTWEDLDKATWAVQKTSSSAGYIYPSMWLMANYDGKKISDLSNVMPIDSGYGTAFSYAAAESVDIIVCYADGRNDYEASWTLPTDQQDETGKQGMGRSDSIWNEMNVIGVTEGIYNDMIAYSKNSDTMADEDFRKALGESFIEIADTDEGREIISVFSQVGYTWGQDSDYDGERAAQELLKSME
;
A
#
# COMPACT_ATOMS: atom_id res chain seq x y z
N ARG A 1 9.40 -4.41 -4.83
CA ARG A 1 9.12 -2.99 -5.12
C ARG A 1 10.31 -2.13 -4.72
N ASN A 2 10.49 -0.99 -5.38
CA ASN A 2 11.51 -0.03 -5.00
C ASN A 2 11.26 0.45 -3.56
N GLY A 3 12.33 0.64 -2.80
CA GLY A 3 12.24 1.22 -1.48
C GLY A 3 11.64 2.62 -1.50
N LEU A 4 10.89 2.93 -0.44
CA LEU A 4 10.31 4.26 -0.27
C LEU A 4 11.23 5.13 0.56
N SER A 5 11.29 6.42 0.26
CA SER A 5 12.12 7.38 0.99
C SER A 5 11.58 7.67 2.40
N ASN A 6 10.31 7.35 2.69
CA ASN A 6 9.70 7.51 4.00
C ASN A 6 9.14 6.18 4.51
N ASP A 7 9.53 5.78 5.71
CA ASP A 7 9.10 4.56 6.39
C ASP A 7 8.55 4.85 7.80
N SER A 8 8.25 6.11 8.10
CA SER A 8 7.68 6.51 9.39
C SER A 8 6.33 5.83 9.62
N THR A 9 6.04 5.49 10.87
CA THR A 9 4.72 5.06 11.33
C THR A 9 3.83 6.23 11.75
N ASN A 10 4.37 7.46 11.80
CA ASN A 10 3.61 8.66 12.05
C ASN A 10 3.00 9.20 10.73
N PRO A 11 1.66 9.23 10.59
CA PRO A 11 1.03 9.66 9.34
C PRO A 11 1.44 11.06 8.86
N ALA A 12 1.63 12.02 9.78
CA ALA A 12 1.98 13.39 9.43
C ALA A 12 3.30 13.53 8.68
N ASP A 13 4.25 12.60 8.89
CA ASP A 13 5.55 12.61 8.22
C ASP A 13 5.44 12.30 6.70
N TRP A 14 4.29 11.84 6.25
CA TRP A 14 4.00 11.52 4.85
C TRP A 14 3.32 12.66 4.09
N ASN A 15 2.93 13.75 4.77
CA ASN A 15 2.02 14.75 4.24
C ASN A 15 2.74 16.00 3.73
N GLY A 16 2.18 16.56 2.65
CA GLY A 16 2.69 17.75 1.96
C GLY A 16 3.85 17.46 1.00
N GLU A 17 4.06 18.35 0.03
CA GLU A 17 5.09 18.20 -1.02
C GLU A 17 6.52 18.08 -0.47
N ALA A 18 6.81 18.73 0.66
CA ALA A 18 8.13 18.65 1.29
C ALA A 18 8.48 17.22 1.76
N ASN A 19 7.46 16.40 2.01
CA ASN A 19 7.57 15.01 2.44
C ASN A 19 7.20 14.01 1.34
N ALA A 20 7.08 14.46 0.08
CA ALA A 20 6.78 13.58 -1.05
C ALA A 20 7.78 12.42 -1.14
N THR A 21 7.27 11.20 -1.15
CA THR A 21 8.10 10.00 -1.26
C THR A 21 8.67 9.86 -2.67
N LYS A 22 9.82 9.18 -2.80
CA LYS A 22 10.52 9.02 -4.08
C LYS A 22 10.66 7.54 -4.42
N LYS A 23 10.52 7.23 -5.71
CA LYS A 23 10.68 5.85 -6.22
C LYS A 23 12.12 5.34 -6.20
N ASP A 24 13.10 6.21 -6.08
CA ASP A 24 14.54 5.93 -6.08
C ASP A 24 15.15 5.77 -4.67
N GLY A 25 14.31 5.54 -3.68
CA GLY A 25 14.72 5.29 -2.30
C GLY A 25 15.45 3.96 -2.09
N PRO A 26 15.90 3.68 -0.88
CA PRO A 26 16.61 2.43 -0.57
C PRO A 26 15.73 1.21 -0.81
N GLN A 27 16.36 0.09 -1.15
CA GLN A 27 15.66 -1.19 -1.32
C GLN A 27 15.13 -1.68 0.02
N VAL A 28 13.91 -2.20 0.03
CA VAL A 28 13.25 -2.77 1.21
C VAL A 28 12.61 -4.11 0.87
N THR A 29 12.46 -4.96 1.89
CA THR A 29 11.83 -6.28 1.78
C THR A 29 10.34 -6.25 2.07
N TYR A 30 9.79 -5.10 2.43
CA TYR A 30 8.39 -4.89 2.75
C TYR A 30 7.91 -3.54 2.21
N TYR A 31 6.62 -3.37 2.15
CA TYR A 31 5.95 -2.09 1.94
C TYR A 31 4.83 -1.93 2.98
N ARG A 32 4.25 -0.74 3.12
CA ARG A 32 3.13 -0.51 4.03
C ARG A 32 1.83 -0.29 3.25
N SER A 33 0.70 -0.45 3.87
CA SER A 33 -0.52 0.17 3.40
C SER A 33 -0.67 1.55 4.04
N LEU A 34 -1.15 2.50 3.27
CA LEU A 34 -1.47 3.84 3.72
C LEU A 34 -2.98 4.06 3.64
N ILE A 35 -3.51 4.69 4.67
CA ILE A 35 -4.90 5.13 4.76
C ILE A 35 -4.87 6.62 4.44
N TYR A 36 -5.51 7.01 3.34
CA TYR A 36 -5.50 8.38 2.84
C TYR A 36 -6.84 9.06 3.06
N ALA A 37 -6.81 10.25 3.65
CA ALA A 37 -7.88 11.22 3.54
C ALA A 37 -7.84 11.86 2.15
N THR A 38 -9.00 11.98 1.50
CA THR A 38 -9.15 12.48 0.14
C THR A 38 -9.38 14.01 0.11
N PRO A 39 -9.42 14.64 -1.08
CA PRO A 39 -9.80 16.05 -1.21
C PRO A 39 -11.24 16.40 -0.79
N SER A 40 -12.11 15.44 -0.47
CA SER A 40 -13.46 15.73 0.00
C SER A 40 -13.44 16.65 1.23
N ALA A 41 -14.50 17.40 1.45
CA ALA A 41 -14.59 18.31 2.59
C ALA A 41 -14.33 17.59 3.91
N TYR A 42 -14.92 16.39 4.10
CA TYR A 42 -14.72 15.63 5.33
C TYR A 42 -13.32 14.95 5.38
N GLY A 43 -12.82 14.49 4.25
CA GLY A 43 -11.44 14.00 4.16
C GLY A 43 -10.42 15.04 4.61
N GLN A 44 -10.60 16.30 4.22
CA GLN A 44 -9.72 17.41 4.63
C GLN A 44 -9.88 17.77 6.12
N GLU A 45 -11.06 17.60 6.72
CA GLU A 45 -11.23 17.73 8.19
C GLU A 45 -10.41 16.66 8.94
N LEU A 46 -10.43 15.41 8.46
CA LEU A 46 -9.64 14.32 9.04
C LEU A 46 -8.14 14.57 8.90
N ALA A 47 -7.71 15.01 7.71
CA ALA A 47 -6.32 15.37 7.43
C ALA A 47 -5.84 16.51 8.35
N ALA A 48 -6.65 17.53 8.55
CA ALA A 48 -6.31 18.66 9.42
C ALA A 48 -6.07 18.22 10.88
N LYS A 49 -6.92 17.34 11.42
CA LYS A 49 -6.74 16.76 12.76
C LYS A 49 -5.39 16.04 12.89
N VAL A 50 -5.10 15.13 11.94
CA VAL A 50 -3.85 14.34 11.97
C VAL A 50 -2.62 15.24 11.82
N ASN A 51 -2.66 16.22 10.92
CA ASN A 51 -1.57 17.16 10.72
C ASN A 51 -1.36 18.10 11.94
N ALA A 52 -2.40 18.32 12.75
CA ALA A 52 -2.30 19.00 14.03
C ALA A 52 -1.79 18.09 15.18
N GLY A 53 -1.51 16.81 14.90
CA GLY A 53 -1.08 15.83 15.90
C GLY A 53 -2.21 15.22 16.73
N GLU A 54 -3.46 15.42 16.31
CA GLU A 54 -4.63 14.83 16.96
C GLU A 54 -4.81 13.36 16.51
N LYS A 55 -5.24 12.51 17.44
CA LYS A 55 -5.65 11.14 17.11
C LYS A 55 -7.11 11.13 16.69
N LEU A 56 -7.39 10.51 15.53
CA LEU A 56 -8.76 10.28 15.09
C LEU A 56 -9.48 9.33 16.03
N THR A 57 -10.77 9.57 16.27
CA THR A 57 -11.65 8.67 17.01
C THR A 57 -12.27 7.63 16.06
N TRP A 58 -12.88 6.59 16.63
CA TRP A 58 -13.68 5.66 15.83
C TRP A 58 -14.84 6.36 15.12
N GLU A 59 -15.50 7.29 15.78
CA GLU A 59 -16.62 8.07 15.24
C GLU A 59 -16.18 8.92 14.04
N ASP A 60 -14.96 9.47 14.06
CA ASP A 60 -14.39 10.17 12.92
C ASP A 60 -14.26 9.23 11.71
N LEU A 61 -13.78 8.01 11.93
CA LEU A 61 -13.58 7.03 10.87
C LEU A 61 -14.88 6.38 10.38
N ASP A 62 -15.81 6.10 11.28
CA ASP A 62 -17.11 5.47 10.98
C ASP A 62 -18.05 6.41 10.20
N LYS A 63 -17.94 7.72 10.44
CA LYS A 63 -18.68 8.74 9.69
C LYS A 63 -18.22 8.85 8.24
N ALA A 64 -16.93 8.60 7.97
CA ALA A 64 -16.33 8.74 6.66
C ALA A 64 -16.82 7.66 5.68
N THR A 65 -16.92 8.01 4.40
CA THR A 65 -17.12 7.04 3.32
C THR A 65 -15.77 6.49 2.87
N TRP A 66 -15.56 5.17 3.01
CA TRP A 66 -14.33 4.47 2.67
C TRP A 66 -14.43 3.76 1.34
N ALA A 67 -13.47 3.96 0.45
CA ALA A 67 -13.29 3.10 -0.72
C ALA A 67 -12.18 2.07 -0.45
N VAL A 68 -12.53 0.80 -0.51
CA VAL A 68 -11.65 -0.32 -0.18
C VAL A 68 -11.63 -1.37 -1.28
N GLN A 69 -10.50 -2.07 -1.42
CA GLN A 69 -10.38 -3.17 -2.37
C GLN A 69 -11.11 -4.42 -1.86
N LYS A 70 -11.12 -5.47 -2.68
CA LYS A 70 -11.65 -6.79 -2.29
C LYS A 70 -11.02 -7.30 -0.98
N THR A 71 -11.76 -8.09 -0.22
CA THR A 71 -11.35 -8.58 1.11
C THR A 71 -10.05 -9.37 1.13
N SER A 72 -9.62 -9.95 0.00
CA SER A 72 -8.35 -10.65 -0.15
C SER A 72 -7.15 -9.74 -0.49
N SER A 73 -7.35 -8.42 -0.60
CA SER A 73 -6.25 -7.48 -0.88
C SER A 73 -5.48 -7.15 0.38
N SER A 74 -4.18 -7.48 0.44
CA SER A 74 -3.32 -7.18 1.59
C SER A 74 -3.34 -5.68 1.91
N ALA A 75 -2.88 -4.83 1.00
CA ALA A 75 -2.81 -3.38 1.24
C ALA A 75 -4.15 -2.65 1.12
N GLY A 76 -5.13 -3.24 0.41
CA GLY A 76 -6.42 -2.58 0.16
C GLY A 76 -7.53 -2.95 1.13
N TYR A 77 -7.32 -3.92 2.03
CA TYR A 77 -8.34 -4.36 2.97
C TYR A 77 -7.77 -4.98 4.25
N ILE A 78 -6.88 -5.99 4.15
CA ILE A 78 -6.49 -6.81 5.29
C ILE A 78 -5.66 -6.01 6.30
N TYR A 79 -4.55 -5.44 5.86
CA TYR A 79 -3.68 -4.65 6.73
C TYR A 79 -4.35 -3.36 7.26
N PRO A 80 -5.15 -2.63 6.48
CA PRO A 80 -6.01 -1.57 7.03
C PRO A 80 -7.00 -2.07 8.10
N SER A 81 -7.59 -3.26 7.93
CA SER A 81 -8.44 -3.85 8.98
C SER A 81 -7.65 -4.18 10.24
N MET A 82 -6.45 -4.76 10.10
CA MET A 82 -5.55 -5.03 11.24
C MET A 82 -5.13 -3.74 11.94
N TRP A 83 -4.87 -2.68 11.20
CA TRP A 83 -4.55 -1.37 11.76
C TRP A 83 -5.73 -0.81 12.56
N LEU A 84 -6.95 -0.90 12.03
CA LEU A 84 -8.15 -0.51 12.78
C LEU A 84 -8.30 -1.33 14.07
N MET A 85 -8.12 -2.65 14.00
CA MET A 85 -8.21 -3.53 15.17
C MET A 85 -7.21 -3.16 16.26
N ALA A 86 -5.98 -2.84 15.89
CA ALA A 86 -4.93 -2.46 16.82
C ALA A 86 -5.16 -1.09 17.50
N ASN A 87 -5.89 -0.19 16.83
CA ASN A 87 -6.06 1.19 17.28
C ASN A 87 -7.45 1.52 17.84
N TYR A 88 -8.49 0.70 17.55
CA TYR A 88 -9.89 0.98 17.83
C TYR A 88 -10.64 -0.24 18.39
N ASP A 89 -10.17 -0.77 19.51
CA ASP A 89 -10.83 -1.82 20.31
C ASP A 89 -11.26 -3.06 19.51
N GLY A 90 -10.41 -3.52 18.58
CA GLY A 90 -10.65 -4.71 17.76
C GLY A 90 -11.62 -4.52 16.58
N LYS A 91 -12.05 -3.28 16.32
CA LYS A 91 -12.91 -2.96 15.16
C LYS A 91 -12.15 -3.04 13.85
N LYS A 92 -12.84 -3.38 12.77
CA LYS A 92 -12.27 -3.62 11.44
C LYS A 92 -13.11 -2.94 10.35
N ILE A 93 -12.66 -2.99 9.10
CA ILE A 93 -13.38 -2.36 7.96
C ILE A 93 -14.84 -2.81 7.87
N SER A 94 -15.14 -4.09 8.17
CA SER A 94 -16.52 -4.60 8.14
C SER A 94 -17.42 -4.00 9.22
N ASP A 95 -16.88 -3.31 10.22
CA ASP A 95 -17.63 -2.65 11.29
C ASP A 95 -17.94 -1.19 10.98
N LEU A 96 -17.37 -0.64 9.87
CA LEU A 96 -17.64 0.70 9.40
C LEU A 96 -19.01 0.81 8.75
N SER A 97 -19.70 1.94 9.00
CA SER A 97 -21.05 2.19 8.49
C SER A 97 -21.12 2.49 6.98
N ASN A 98 -20.05 3.06 6.40
CA ASN A 98 -20.04 3.57 5.03
C ASN A 98 -18.83 3.04 4.25
N VAL A 99 -18.95 1.83 3.72
CA VAL A 99 -17.87 1.19 2.92
C VAL A 99 -18.32 0.98 1.49
N MET A 100 -17.51 1.44 0.54
CA MET A 100 -17.67 1.25 -0.90
C MET A 100 -16.62 0.25 -1.39
N PRO A 101 -16.99 -0.99 -1.72
CA PRO A 101 -16.08 -1.96 -2.29
C PRO A 101 -15.67 -1.57 -3.72
N ILE A 102 -14.39 -1.76 -4.06
CA ILE A 102 -13.84 -1.53 -5.40
C ILE A 102 -13.18 -2.80 -5.90
N ASP A 103 -13.71 -3.35 -7.01
CA ASP A 103 -13.17 -4.56 -7.64
C ASP A 103 -12.21 -4.25 -8.81
N SER A 104 -12.19 -3.00 -9.28
CA SER A 104 -11.48 -2.56 -10.50
C SER A 104 -10.06 -2.02 -10.25
N GLY A 105 -9.56 -2.14 -9.02
CA GLY A 105 -8.18 -1.75 -8.65
C GLY A 105 -8.05 -0.31 -8.15
N TYR A 106 -6.80 0.05 -7.78
CA TYR A 106 -6.50 1.31 -7.11
C TYR A 106 -6.75 2.55 -7.97
N GLY A 107 -6.65 2.46 -9.30
CA GLY A 107 -6.98 3.58 -10.20
C GLY A 107 -8.39 4.11 -9.99
N THR A 108 -9.37 3.22 -9.76
CA THR A 108 -10.74 3.61 -9.43
C THR A 108 -10.83 4.31 -8.07
N ALA A 109 -10.07 3.85 -7.07
CA ALA A 109 -10.02 4.51 -5.76
C ALA A 109 -9.52 5.94 -5.89
N PHE A 110 -8.43 6.17 -6.63
CA PHE A 110 -7.90 7.51 -6.88
C PHE A 110 -8.86 8.37 -7.70
N SER A 111 -9.57 7.79 -8.68
CA SER A 111 -10.62 8.53 -9.43
C SER A 111 -11.77 8.96 -8.52
N TYR A 112 -12.22 8.12 -7.60
CA TYR A 112 -13.24 8.50 -6.62
C TYR A 112 -12.75 9.56 -5.64
N ALA A 113 -11.48 9.48 -5.22
CA ALA A 113 -10.84 10.50 -4.40
C ALA A 113 -10.79 11.84 -5.15
N ALA A 114 -10.35 11.86 -6.40
CA ALA A 114 -10.27 13.07 -7.22
C ALA A 114 -11.65 13.70 -7.47
N ALA A 115 -12.69 12.88 -7.59
CA ALA A 115 -14.09 13.31 -7.73
C ALA A 115 -14.75 13.69 -6.39
N GLU A 116 -14.03 13.61 -5.27
CA GLU A 116 -14.53 13.90 -3.90
C GLU A 116 -15.76 13.07 -3.50
N SER A 117 -15.91 11.88 -4.09
CA SER A 117 -17.07 11.00 -3.87
C SER A 117 -16.89 10.05 -2.70
N VAL A 118 -15.68 9.97 -2.13
CA VAL A 118 -15.32 9.22 -0.93
C VAL A 118 -14.38 10.05 -0.05
N ASP A 119 -14.36 9.79 1.24
CA ASP A 119 -13.56 10.55 2.21
C ASP A 119 -12.22 9.90 2.50
N ILE A 120 -12.17 8.58 2.42
CA ILE A 120 -10.98 7.77 2.72
C ILE A 120 -10.78 6.72 1.62
N ILE A 121 -9.53 6.55 1.19
CA ILE A 121 -9.10 5.40 0.40
C ILE A 121 -7.93 4.69 1.08
N VAL A 122 -7.72 3.43 0.72
CA VAL A 122 -6.59 2.62 1.19
C VAL A 122 -5.78 2.11 0.00
N CYS A 123 -4.45 2.20 0.09
CA CYS A 123 -3.55 1.81 -0.99
C CYS A 123 -2.17 1.41 -0.43
N TYR A 124 -1.40 0.68 -1.23
CA TYR A 124 0.03 0.44 -0.93
C TYR A 124 0.83 1.75 -0.86
N ALA A 125 1.87 1.79 -0.08
CA ALA A 125 2.77 2.91 0.01
C ALA A 125 3.81 2.91 -1.14
N ASP A 126 4.07 4.01 -1.84
CA ASP A 126 3.19 5.16 -1.82
C ASP A 126 2.44 5.24 -3.15
N GLY A 127 1.14 4.96 -3.11
CA GLY A 127 0.32 4.96 -4.32
C GLY A 127 0.25 6.32 -5.02
N ARG A 128 0.48 7.42 -4.30
CA ARG A 128 0.50 8.77 -4.88
C ARG A 128 1.53 8.92 -6.00
N ASN A 129 2.69 8.27 -5.88
CA ASN A 129 3.71 8.24 -6.92
C ASN A 129 3.21 7.71 -8.28
N ASP A 130 2.25 6.80 -8.26
CA ASP A 130 1.75 6.17 -9.48
C ASP A 130 0.66 7.01 -10.16
N TYR A 131 0.10 8.00 -9.46
CA TYR A 131 -0.98 8.85 -9.95
C TYR A 131 -0.60 10.34 -9.98
N GLU A 132 0.60 10.72 -9.56
CA GLU A 132 1.07 12.12 -9.52
C GLU A 132 0.95 12.80 -10.88
N ALA A 133 1.43 12.14 -11.95
CA ALA A 133 1.41 12.69 -13.29
C ALA A 133 -0.01 12.90 -13.84
N SER A 134 -0.95 12.00 -13.51
CA SER A 134 -2.33 12.08 -13.96
C SER A 134 -3.22 12.95 -13.05
N TRP A 135 -2.80 13.26 -11.83
CA TRP A 135 -3.64 13.93 -10.84
C TRP A 135 -4.12 15.32 -11.28
N THR A 136 -3.21 16.17 -11.74
CA THR A 136 -3.54 17.53 -12.21
C THR A 136 -3.79 17.61 -13.70
N LEU A 137 -3.59 16.50 -14.44
CA LEU A 137 -3.81 16.47 -15.88
C LEU A 137 -5.30 16.62 -16.19
N PRO A 138 -5.69 17.40 -17.23
CA PRO A 138 -7.07 17.51 -17.66
C PRO A 138 -7.74 16.16 -17.92
N THR A 139 -9.04 16.07 -17.63
CA THR A 139 -9.79 14.80 -17.72
C THR A 139 -9.96 14.26 -19.14
N ASP A 140 -9.65 15.02 -20.17
CA ASP A 140 -9.62 14.61 -21.57
C ASP A 140 -8.24 14.19 -22.08
N GLN A 141 -7.24 14.15 -21.21
CA GLN A 141 -5.85 13.78 -21.51
C GLN A 141 -5.42 12.51 -20.76
N GLN A 142 -4.35 11.89 -21.22
CA GLN A 142 -3.70 10.75 -20.57
C GLN A 142 -2.23 11.08 -20.27
N ASP A 143 -1.72 10.55 -19.17
CA ASP A 143 -0.29 10.63 -18.85
C ASP A 143 0.53 9.68 -19.75
N GLU A 144 1.87 9.74 -19.61
CA GLU A 144 2.80 8.90 -20.39
C GLU A 144 2.61 7.39 -20.14
N THR A 145 1.94 7.01 -19.06
CA THR A 145 1.61 5.61 -18.72
C THR A 145 0.23 5.20 -19.20
N GLY A 146 -0.52 6.10 -19.84
CA GLY A 146 -1.87 5.88 -20.34
C GLY A 146 -2.98 6.04 -19.29
N LYS A 147 -2.65 6.57 -18.08
CA LYS A 147 -3.67 6.86 -17.07
C LYS A 147 -4.41 8.15 -17.40
N GLN A 148 -5.73 8.10 -17.26
CA GLN A 148 -6.60 9.26 -17.51
C GLN A 148 -6.35 10.37 -16.50
N GLY A 149 -6.30 11.60 -16.98
CA GLY A 149 -6.20 12.81 -16.14
C GLY A 149 -7.38 12.92 -15.17
N MET A 150 -7.11 13.42 -13.98
CA MET A 150 -8.09 13.55 -12.89
C MET A 150 -8.57 14.98 -12.68
N GLY A 151 -7.97 15.97 -13.35
CA GLY A 151 -8.43 17.36 -13.41
C GLY A 151 -8.31 18.12 -12.09
N ARG A 152 -7.45 17.68 -11.17
CA ARG A 152 -7.26 18.38 -9.89
C ARG A 152 -6.44 19.65 -10.08
N SER A 153 -6.61 20.62 -9.18
CA SER A 153 -5.97 21.94 -9.26
C SER A 153 -4.70 22.07 -8.41
N ASP A 154 -4.48 21.17 -7.47
CA ASP A 154 -3.31 21.14 -6.58
C ASP A 154 -2.64 19.78 -6.65
N SER A 155 -1.44 19.66 -6.09
CA SER A 155 -0.69 18.43 -6.15
C SER A 155 -1.33 17.31 -5.31
N ILE A 156 -1.13 16.08 -5.74
CA ILE A 156 -1.60 14.90 -4.98
C ILE A 156 -1.01 14.86 -3.56
N TRP A 157 0.20 15.41 -3.36
CA TRP A 157 0.88 15.46 -2.08
C TRP A 157 0.24 16.42 -1.08
N ASN A 158 -0.43 17.47 -1.58
CA ASN A 158 -1.17 18.43 -0.77
C ASN A 158 -2.61 17.96 -0.52
N GLU A 159 -3.24 17.34 -1.53
CA GLU A 159 -4.67 17.00 -1.47
C GLU A 159 -4.92 15.61 -0.85
N MET A 160 -4.00 14.63 -1.02
CA MET A 160 -4.14 13.27 -0.49
C MET A 160 -3.25 13.08 0.74
N ASN A 161 -3.83 13.24 1.91
CA ASN A 161 -3.09 13.17 3.18
C ASN A 161 -3.17 11.78 3.82
N VAL A 162 -2.04 11.24 4.26
CA VAL A 162 -1.99 10.01 5.05
C VAL A 162 -2.54 10.28 6.44
N ILE A 163 -3.50 9.47 6.88
CA ILE A 163 -4.11 9.54 8.21
C ILE A 163 -3.90 8.24 9.02
N GLY A 164 -3.35 7.21 8.37
CA GLY A 164 -2.99 5.96 9.02
C GLY A 164 -1.91 5.23 8.23
N VAL A 165 -1.01 4.57 8.95
CA VAL A 165 0.11 3.78 8.40
C VAL A 165 0.07 2.40 9.03
N THR A 166 0.04 1.35 8.23
CA THR A 166 0.00 -0.02 8.74
C THR A 166 1.39 -0.57 9.07
N GLU A 167 1.43 -1.72 9.71
CA GLU A 167 2.63 -2.54 9.76
C GLU A 167 3.12 -2.92 8.36
N GLY A 168 4.37 -3.37 8.28
CA GLY A 168 4.98 -3.79 7.01
C GLY A 168 4.33 -5.03 6.43
N ILE A 169 4.08 -5.01 5.14
CA ILE A 169 3.62 -6.14 4.33
C ILE A 169 4.85 -6.67 3.60
N TYR A 170 5.27 -7.89 3.90
CA TYR A 170 6.44 -8.47 3.23
C TYR A 170 6.20 -8.62 1.73
N ASN A 171 7.25 -8.40 0.94
CA ASN A 171 7.20 -8.58 -0.51
C ASN A 171 7.01 -10.05 -0.87
N ASP A 172 6.58 -10.29 -2.11
CA ASP A 172 6.44 -11.63 -2.66
C ASP A 172 7.74 -12.43 -2.54
N MET A 173 7.61 -13.74 -2.30
CA MET A 173 8.75 -14.63 -2.11
C MET A 173 8.81 -15.73 -3.15
N ILE A 174 10.00 -16.25 -3.38
CA ILE A 174 10.21 -17.53 -4.05
C ILE A 174 10.24 -18.60 -2.98
N ALA A 175 9.21 -19.44 -2.94
CA ALA A 175 9.10 -20.57 -2.02
C ALA A 175 9.42 -21.89 -2.71
N TYR A 176 9.89 -22.86 -1.96
CA TYR A 176 10.15 -24.22 -2.43
C TYR A 176 9.47 -25.27 -1.56
N SER A 177 9.12 -26.42 -2.17
CA SER A 177 8.58 -27.55 -1.44
C SER A 177 9.71 -28.48 -0.95
N LYS A 178 9.72 -28.82 0.32
CA LYS A 178 10.64 -29.81 0.89
C LYS A 178 10.28 -31.27 0.55
N ASN A 179 9.19 -31.50 -0.20
CA ASN A 179 8.74 -32.86 -0.56
C ASN A 179 9.47 -33.45 -1.77
N SER A 180 10.42 -32.74 -2.35
CA SER A 180 11.31 -33.23 -3.42
C SER A 180 12.68 -33.53 -2.83
N ASP A 181 13.27 -34.69 -3.18
CA ASP A 181 14.61 -35.06 -2.74
C ASP A 181 15.66 -34.00 -3.13
N THR A 182 15.54 -33.44 -4.34
CA THR A 182 16.41 -32.35 -4.80
C THR A 182 16.25 -31.09 -3.95
N MET A 183 15.02 -30.70 -3.64
CA MET A 183 14.75 -29.52 -2.81
C MET A 183 14.93 -29.79 -1.31
N ALA A 184 15.06 -31.02 -0.88
CA ALA A 184 15.46 -31.38 0.48
C ALA A 184 16.98 -31.20 0.71
N ASP A 185 17.78 -31.20 -0.37
CA ASP A 185 19.21 -30.93 -0.32
C ASP A 185 19.49 -29.46 -0.02
N GLU A 186 20.21 -29.20 1.08
CA GLU A 186 20.47 -27.82 1.55
C GLU A 186 21.50 -27.12 0.66
N ASP A 187 22.50 -27.78 0.18
CA ASP A 187 23.54 -27.21 -0.68
C ASP A 187 22.92 -26.79 -2.05
N PHE A 188 22.02 -27.65 -2.57
CA PHE A 188 21.29 -27.33 -3.80
C PHE A 188 20.40 -26.08 -3.60
N ARG A 189 19.64 -25.99 -2.51
CA ARG A 189 18.80 -24.82 -2.22
C ARG A 189 19.63 -23.55 -2.10
N LYS A 190 20.78 -23.63 -1.41
CA LYS A 190 21.68 -22.50 -1.25
C LYS A 190 22.21 -22.04 -2.61
N ALA A 191 22.73 -22.95 -3.42
CA ALA A 191 23.23 -22.63 -4.76
C ALA A 191 22.13 -22.04 -5.65
N LEU A 192 20.92 -22.57 -5.59
CA LEU A 192 19.77 -22.05 -6.35
C LEU A 192 19.40 -20.62 -5.91
N GLY A 193 19.32 -20.36 -4.59
CA GLY A 193 19.00 -19.05 -4.06
C GLY A 193 20.08 -18.01 -4.38
N GLU A 194 21.36 -18.37 -4.26
CA GLU A 194 22.50 -17.53 -4.66
C GLU A 194 22.42 -17.20 -6.16
N SER A 195 22.07 -18.16 -7.02
CA SER A 195 21.89 -17.94 -8.46
C SER A 195 20.75 -16.96 -8.75
N PHE A 196 19.62 -17.01 -8.04
CA PHE A 196 18.55 -16.01 -8.20
C PHE A 196 19.02 -14.60 -7.81
N ILE A 197 19.78 -14.48 -6.72
CA ILE A 197 20.32 -13.19 -6.27
C ILE A 197 21.32 -12.65 -7.32
N GLU A 198 22.25 -13.47 -7.78
CA GLU A 198 23.26 -13.09 -8.77
C GLU A 198 22.63 -12.67 -10.12
N ILE A 199 21.65 -13.44 -10.60
CA ILE A 199 20.92 -13.10 -11.84
C ILE A 199 20.17 -11.77 -11.68
N ALA A 200 19.50 -11.57 -10.56
CA ALA A 200 18.76 -10.33 -10.29
C ALA A 200 19.67 -9.09 -10.17
N ASP A 201 20.95 -9.28 -9.91
CA ASP A 201 21.95 -8.19 -9.88
C ASP A 201 22.47 -7.81 -11.26
N THR A 202 22.16 -8.58 -12.30
CA THR A 202 22.48 -8.21 -13.70
C THR A 202 21.43 -7.24 -14.27
N ASP A 203 21.79 -6.49 -15.33
CA ASP A 203 20.85 -5.57 -15.98
C ASP A 203 19.67 -6.32 -16.62
N GLU A 204 19.94 -7.47 -17.28
CA GLU A 204 18.91 -8.30 -17.89
C GLU A 204 18.01 -8.93 -16.81
N GLY A 205 18.59 -9.41 -15.71
CA GLY A 205 17.83 -9.96 -14.60
C GLY A 205 16.92 -8.93 -13.95
N ARG A 206 17.39 -7.71 -13.73
CA ARG A 206 16.57 -6.59 -13.23
C ARG A 206 15.42 -6.26 -14.18
N GLU A 207 15.68 -6.24 -15.48
CA GLU A 207 14.60 -6.03 -16.48
C GLU A 207 13.51 -7.10 -16.37
N ILE A 208 13.91 -8.36 -16.25
CA ILE A 208 12.96 -9.49 -16.12
C ILE A 208 12.12 -9.38 -14.85
N ILE A 209 12.74 -9.14 -13.68
CA ILE A 209 11.99 -9.09 -12.42
C ILE A 209 11.24 -7.79 -12.22
N SER A 210 11.50 -6.76 -13.02
CA SER A 210 10.77 -5.48 -12.97
C SER A 210 9.29 -5.63 -13.24
N VAL A 211 8.87 -6.68 -13.97
CA VAL A 211 7.46 -7.02 -14.20
C VAL A 211 6.70 -7.24 -12.87
N PHE A 212 7.39 -7.67 -11.82
CA PHE A 212 6.85 -7.80 -10.46
C PHE A 212 7.12 -6.54 -9.59
N SER A 213 7.59 -5.45 -10.19
CA SER A 213 8.06 -4.25 -9.48
C SER A 213 9.15 -4.56 -8.45
N GLN A 214 9.99 -5.53 -8.74
CA GLN A 214 11.15 -5.93 -7.95
C GLN A 214 12.44 -5.48 -8.64
N VAL A 215 13.50 -5.28 -7.85
CA VAL A 215 14.81 -4.82 -8.33
C VAL A 215 15.97 -5.67 -7.82
N GLY A 216 15.67 -6.74 -7.09
CA GLY A 216 16.64 -7.69 -6.56
C GLY A 216 15.96 -8.70 -5.65
N TYR A 217 16.75 -9.67 -5.19
CA TYR A 217 16.34 -10.65 -4.20
C TYR A 217 17.28 -10.63 -3.00
N THR A 218 16.75 -11.04 -1.85
CA THR A 218 17.53 -11.29 -0.64
C THR A 218 16.97 -12.51 0.08
N TRP A 219 17.77 -13.08 0.97
CA TRP A 219 17.31 -14.17 1.80
C TRP A 219 16.24 -13.69 2.77
N GLY A 220 15.12 -14.43 2.83
CA GLY A 220 14.07 -14.26 3.82
C GLY A 220 14.12 -15.35 4.87
N GLN A 221 13.47 -15.10 6.01
CA GLN A 221 13.29 -16.05 7.09
C GLN A 221 11.81 -16.32 7.30
N ASP A 222 11.46 -17.47 7.84
CA ASP A 222 10.07 -17.86 8.10
C ASP A 222 9.33 -16.85 8.99
N SER A 223 10.02 -16.27 9.99
CA SER A 223 9.48 -15.24 10.88
C SER A 223 9.14 -13.90 10.20
N ASP A 224 9.72 -13.61 9.04
CA ASP A 224 9.43 -12.39 8.28
C ASP A 224 7.97 -12.36 7.82
N TYR A 225 7.34 -13.54 7.72
CA TYR A 225 5.96 -13.73 7.27
C TYR A 225 4.94 -13.91 8.41
N ASP A 226 5.30 -13.62 9.66
CA ASP A 226 4.36 -13.72 10.79
C ASP A 226 3.20 -12.72 10.67
N GLY A 227 3.44 -11.55 10.08
CA GLY A 227 2.39 -10.60 9.72
C GLY A 227 1.37 -11.18 8.73
N GLU A 228 1.84 -11.91 7.70
CA GLU A 228 0.98 -12.58 6.73
C GLU A 228 0.18 -13.72 7.35
N ARG A 229 0.75 -14.45 8.33
CA ARG A 229 0.00 -15.48 9.09
C ARG A 229 -1.14 -14.86 9.88
N ALA A 230 -0.88 -13.76 10.58
CA ALA A 230 -1.93 -13.01 11.29
C ALA A 230 -3.01 -12.48 10.33
N ALA A 231 -2.61 -12.00 9.16
CA ALA A 231 -3.51 -11.56 8.09
C ALA A 231 -4.40 -12.71 7.59
N GLN A 232 -3.85 -13.91 7.39
CA GLN A 232 -4.60 -15.10 6.98
C GLN A 232 -5.56 -15.61 8.08
N GLU A 233 -5.19 -15.49 9.34
CA GLU A 233 -6.08 -15.82 10.46
C GLU A 233 -7.28 -14.85 10.52
N LEU A 234 -7.03 -13.56 10.30
CA LEU A 234 -8.11 -12.58 10.20
C LEU A 234 -9.07 -12.92 9.07
N LEU A 235 -8.58 -13.22 7.87
CA LEU A 235 -9.42 -13.61 6.72
C LEU A 235 -10.32 -14.80 7.06
N LYS A 236 -9.76 -15.86 7.66
CA LYS A 236 -10.55 -17.05 8.09
C LYS A 236 -11.61 -16.70 9.12
N SER A 237 -11.39 -15.69 9.95
CA SER A 237 -12.38 -15.24 10.95
C SER A 237 -13.52 -14.44 10.34
N MET A 238 -13.40 -14.04 9.06
CA MET A 238 -14.41 -13.26 8.33
C MET A 238 -15.29 -14.11 7.40
N GLU A 239 -14.92 -15.39 7.19
CA GLU A 239 -15.72 -16.39 6.46
C GLU A 239 -16.80 -16.99 7.38
#